data_5f967e653e5e9416c3edd3eab8f9041b
#
_entry.id   5f967e653e5e9416c3edd3eab8f9041b
#
_cell.length_a   1.000
_cell.length_b   1.000
_cell.length_c   1.000
_cell.angle_alpha   90.00
_cell.angle_beta   90.00
_cell.angle_gamma   90.00
#
_symmetry.space_group_name_H-M   'P 1'
#
loop_
_entity.id
_entity.type
_entity.pdbx_description
1 polymer ?
#
loop_
_entity_poly.entity_id
_entity_poly.type
_entity_poly.pdbx_seq_one_letter_code
_entity_poly.pdbx_strand_id
1 'polypeptide(L)'
;MTSLTGLLEALRERPLPATEEVTDTGFTATFIAETIAILQQIDIAEVERMAAGLAHVRTLGGRLFILGVGGSAGHASHAVNDFRKLCGFEAYAPTDNVSELTARANDDGWETCFSAWLQGSRISSRDAVLVFSVGGGNREKNVSVNIVRALETATAAGAHIFGIVGRDGGFTRQAAGFCILVPTVAAERVTPHTEGLCAVLWHLLVSHPLLQRTATKWESVK
;
A
#
# COMPACT_ATOMS: atom_id res chain seq x y z
N MET A 1 -6.57 46.91 14.06
CA MET A 1 -6.32 45.43 14.30
C MET A 1 -7.68 44.76 14.40
N THR A 2 -8.06 44.04 13.39
CA THR A 2 -9.34 43.29 13.36
C THR A 2 -9.24 42.14 14.40
N SER A 3 -10.17 42.08 15.33
CA SER A 3 -10.14 41.03 16.36
C SER A 3 -10.32 39.68 15.71
N LEU A 4 -9.75 38.61 16.31
CA LEU A 4 -9.91 37.24 15.87
C LEU A 4 -11.39 36.84 15.75
N THR A 5 -12.24 37.41 16.65
CA THR A 5 -13.69 37.21 16.63
C THR A 5 -14.33 37.80 15.39
N GLY A 6 -13.95 39.01 14.98
CA GLY A 6 -14.45 39.65 13.75
C GLY A 6 -14.00 38.91 12.47
N LEU A 7 -12.80 38.30 12.47
CA LEU A 7 -12.35 37.48 11.37
C LEU A 7 -13.16 36.16 11.25
N LEU A 8 -13.48 35.52 12.37
CA LEU A 8 -14.28 34.31 12.41
C LEU A 8 -15.75 34.56 12.02
N GLU A 9 -16.32 35.73 12.40
CA GLU A 9 -17.65 36.12 11.96
C GLU A 9 -17.69 36.36 10.45
N ALA A 10 -16.70 37.11 9.90
CA ALA A 10 -16.61 37.37 8.47
C ALA A 10 -16.41 36.06 7.64
N LEU A 11 -15.73 35.04 8.18
CA LEU A 11 -15.60 33.74 7.55
C LEU A 11 -16.90 32.93 7.60
N ARG A 12 -17.72 33.06 8.66
CA ARG A 12 -19.03 32.41 8.78
C ARG A 12 -20.08 33.02 7.86
N GLU A 13 -20.00 34.33 7.63
CA GLU A 13 -20.93 35.08 6.76
C GLU A 13 -20.52 35.02 5.28
N ARG A 14 -19.36 34.46 4.94
CA ARG A 14 -18.96 34.30 3.55
C ARG A 14 -19.92 33.31 2.87
N PRO A 15 -20.79 33.77 1.97
CA PRO A 15 -21.67 32.84 1.27
C PRO A 15 -20.77 31.87 0.54
N LEU A 16 -21.04 30.57 0.70
CA LEU A 16 -20.50 29.57 -0.20
C LEU A 16 -20.84 30.05 -1.62
N PRO A 17 -19.91 29.98 -2.57
CA PRO A 17 -20.24 30.31 -3.97
C PRO A 17 -21.54 29.57 -4.29
N ALA A 18 -22.50 30.31 -4.89
CA ALA A 18 -23.77 29.73 -5.31
C ALA A 18 -23.43 28.38 -5.95
N THR A 19 -24.02 27.29 -5.44
CA THR A 19 -23.82 25.98 -6.04
C THR A 19 -24.22 26.13 -7.49
N GLU A 20 -23.22 26.22 -8.41
CA GLU A 20 -23.46 25.95 -9.79
C GLU A 20 -24.31 24.68 -9.81
N GLU A 21 -25.41 24.67 -10.57
CA GLU A 21 -26.26 23.49 -10.64
C GLU A 21 -25.35 22.28 -10.76
N VAL A 22 -25.38 21.39 -9.75
CA VAL A 22 -24.55 20.18 -9.74
C VAL A 22 -25.07 19.35 -10.92
N THR A 23 -24.45 19.57 -12.07
CA THR A 23 -24.76 18.76 -13.25
C THR A 23 -24.30 17.35 -12.95
N ASP A 24 -25.24 16.41 -12.92
CA ASP A 24 -24.90 14.99 -12.85
C ASP A 24 -24.12 14.60 -14.12
N THR A 25 -22.82 14.53 -13.99
CA THR A 25 -21.92 14.11 -15.07
C THR A 25 -21.92 12.59 -15.26
N GLY A 26 -22.64 11.85 -14.41
CA GLY A 26 -22.56 10.39 -14.36
C GLY A 26 -21.22 9.85 -13.82
N PHE A 27 -20.26 10.73 -13.49
CA PHE A 27 -18.92 10.33 -13.07
C PHE A 27 -18.94 9.51 -11.78
N THR A 28 -19.65 9.95 -10.76
CA THR A 28 -19.71 9.26 -9.45
C THR A 28 -20.33 7.86 -9.62
N ALA A 29 -21.43 7.75 -10.36
CA ALA A 29 -22.06 6.46 -10.62
C ALA A 29 -21.13 5.53 -11.40
N THR A 30 -20.42 6.04 -12.41
CA THR A 30 -19.42 5.29 -13.18
C THR A 30 -18.30 4.80 -12.30
N PHE A 31 -17.71 5.68 -11.47
CA PHE A 31 -16.59 5.32 -10.57
C PHE A 31 -16.99 4.22 -9.57
N ILE A 32 -18.19 4.31 -8.99
CA ILE A 32 -18.72 3.29 -8.08
C ILE A 32 -18.95 1.96 -8.82
N ALA A 33 -19.54 1.99 -10.00
CA ALA A 33 -19.77 0.79 -10.80
C ALA A 33 -18.44 0.09 -11.19
N GLU A 34 -17.44 0.85 -11.57
CA GLU A 34 -16.09 0.33 -11.85
C GLU A 34 -15.47 -0.32 -10.61
N THR A 35 -15.57 0.33 -9.45
CA THR A 35 -15.06 -0.21 -8.17
C THR A 35 -15.72 -1.56 -7.85
N ILE A 36 -17.04 -1.66 -8.02
CA ILE A 36 -17.78 -2.92 -7.82
C ILE A 36 -17.31 -3.98 -8.81
N ALA A 37 -17.18 -3.61 -10.10
CA ALA A 37 -16.73 -4.52 -11.15
C ALA A 37 -15.31 -5.06 -10.89
N ILE A 38 -14.40 -4.25 -10.37
CA ILE A 38 -13.05 -4.68 -9.99
C ILE A 38 -13.12 -5.66 -8.80
N LEU A 39 -13.88 -5.34 -7.75
CA LEU A 39 -14.02 -6.21 -6.58
C LEU A 39 -14.56 -7.60 -6.94
N GLN A 40 -15.51 -7.67 -7.87
CA GLN A 40 -16.07 -8.93 -8.36
C GLN A 40 -15.07 -9.79 -9.15
N GLN A 41 -13.99 -9.21 -9.65
CA GLN A 41 -12.95 -9.88 -10.44
C GLN A 41 -11.69 -10.19 -9.61
N ILE A 42 -11.62 -9.81 -8.33
CA ILE A 42 -10.49 -10.17 -7.46
C ILE A 42 -10.42 -11.70 -7.35
N ASP A 43 -9.23 -12.23 -7.55
CA ASP A 43 -8.97 -13.66 -7.37
C ASP A 43 -8.96 -14.01 -5.86
N ILE A 44 -10.07 -14.54 -5.39
CA ILE A 44 -10.26 -14.94 -3.98
C ILE A 44 -9.22 -16.01 -3.58
N ALA A 45 -8.92 -16.95 -4.47
CA ALA A 45 -7.96 -18.03 -4.15
C ALA A 45 -6.56 -17.44 -3.92
N GLU A 46 -6.17 -16.40 -4.66
CA GLU A 46 -4.88 -15.74 -4.47
C GLU A 46 -4.84 -14.93 -3.15
N VAL A 47 -5.96 -14.35 -2.74
CA VAL A 47 -6.08 -13.68 -1.42
C VAL A 47 -5.89 -14.70 -0.29
N GLU A 48 -6.55 -15.85 -0.36
CA GLU A 48 -6.42 -16.93 0.63
C GLU A 48 -4.98 -17.48 0.67
N ARG A 49 -4.36 -17.66 -0.49
CA ARG A 49 -2.96 -18.10 -0.59
C ARG A 49 -2.01 -17.08 0.04
N MET A 50 -2.24 -15.78 -0.20
CA MET A 50 -1.45 -14.71 0.40
C MET A 50 -1.61 -14.69 1.93
N ALA A 51 -2.82 -14.82 2.44
CA ALA A 51 -3.06 -14.89 3.88
C ALA A 51 -2.34 -16.08 4.53
N ALA A 52 -2.37 -17.24 3.90
CA ALA A 52 -1.66 -18.44 4.37
C ALA A 52 -0.14 -18.25 4.32
N GLY A 53 0.40 -17.67 3.23
CA GLY A 53 1.82 -17.38 3.08
C GLY A 53 2.34 -16.40 4.14
N LEU A 54 1.61 -15.32 4.39
CA LEU A 54 1.95 -14.36 5.45
C LEU A 54 1.90 -15.03 6.84
N ALA A 55 0.87 -15.84 7.12
CA ALA A 55 0.79 -16.58 8.38
C ALA A 55 1.98 -17.54 8.56
N HIS A 56 2.45 -18.16 7.50
CA HIS A 56 3.65 -19.02 7.50
C HIS A 56 4.91 -18.20 7.86
N VAL A 57 5.15 -17.06 7.22
CA VAL A 57 6.28 -16.16 7.53
C VAL A 57 6.27 -15.77 9.01
N ARG A 58 5.11 -15.38 9.53
CA ARG A 58 4.98 -15.07 10.97
C ARG A 58 5.34 -16.26 11.86
N THR A 59 4.92 -17.47 11.50
CA THR A 59 5.20 -18.69 12.28
C THR A 59 6.69 -19.00 12.31
N LEU A 60 7.43 -18.64 11.25
CA LEU A 60 8.89 -18.75 11.21
C LEU A 60 9.61 -17.64 12.02
N GLY A 61 8.88 -16.73 12.65
CA GLY A 61 9.45 -15.57 13.32
C GLY A 61 10.06 -14.56 12.34
N GLY A 62 9.62 -14.57 11.08
CA GLY A 62 10.06 -13.63 10.05
C GLY A 62 9.43 -12.26 10.20
N ARG A 63 10.15 -11.23 9.70
CA ARG A 63 9.71 -9.84 9.67
C ARG A 63 8.98 -9.54 8.36
N LEU A 64 8.12 -8.53 8.38
CA LEU A 64 7.38 -8.06 7.22
C LEU A 64 7.86 -6.65 6.83
N PHE A 65 8.48 -6.52 5.67
CA PHE A 65 8.91 -5.24 5.09
C PHE A 65 7.89 -4.80 4.04
N ILE A 66 7.18 -3.68 4.28
CA ILE A 66 6.12 -3.20 3.38
C ILE A 66 6.65 -2.02 2.57
N LEU A 67 6.64 -2.17 1.25
CA LEU A 67 7.18 -1.19 0.31
C LEU A 67 6.07 -0.53 -0.50
N GLY A 68 6.19 0.77 -0.69
CA GLY A 68 5.31 1.56 -1.55
C GLY A 68 5.94 2.90 -1.91
N VAL A 69 5.43 3.54 -2.96
CA VAL A 69 5.86 4.87 -3.42
C VAL A 69 4.63 5.76 -3.55
N GLY A 70 4.73 7.02 -3.15
CA GLY A 70 3.61 7.97 -3.20
C GLY A 70 2.45 7.56 -2.28
N GLY A 71 1.22 7.49 -2.82
CA GLY A 71 0.04 7.03 -2.06
C GLY A 71 0.21 5.63 -1.49
N SER A 72 0.87 4.75 -2.24
CA SER A 72 1.20 3.40 -1.78
C SER A 72 2.17 3.39 -0.59
N ALA A 73 3.04 4.39 -0.42
CA ALA A 73 3.87 4.54 0.78
C ALA A 73 3.03 4.89 2.02
N GLY A 74 2.02 5.76 1.85
CA GLY A 74 1.06 6.07 2.91
C GLY A 74 0.30 4.81 3.36
N HIS A 75 -0.13 3.98 2.41
CA HIS A 75 -0.73 2.67 2.71
C HIS A 75 0.25 1.74 3.42
N ALA A 76 1.53 1.70 3.01
CA ALA A 76 2.55 0.87 3.64
C ALA A 76 2.74 1.22 5.11
N SER A 77 2.88 2.51 5.45
CA SER A 77 3.00 2.98 6.84
C SER A 77 1.77 2.63 7.68
N HIS A 78 0.55 2.80 7.13
CA HIS A 78 -0.67 2.40 7.83
C HIS A 78 -0.75 0.88 8.03
N ALA A 79 -0.47 0.10 6.98
CA ALA A 79 -0.47 -1.36 7.06
C ALA A 79 0.55 -1.89 8.07
N VAL A 80 1.75 -1.28 8.18
CA VAL A 80 2.74 -1.61 9.22
C VAL A 80 2.12 -1.56 10.61
N ASN A 81 1.40 -0.47 10.95
CA ASN A 81 0.72 -0.36 12.24
C ASN A 81 -0.24 -1.53 12.47
N ASP A 82 -1.07 -1.87 11.49
CA ASP A 82 -2.11 -2.88 11.65
C ASP A 82 -1.55 -4.31 11.65
N PHE A 83 -0.58 -4.62 10.82
CA PHE A 83 0.12 -5.92 10.89
C PHE A 83 0.82 -6.12 12.23
N ARG A 84 1.40 -5.07 12.82
CA ARG A 84 1.99 -5.13 14.16
C ARG A 84 0.92 -5.31 15.24
N LYS A 85 -0.10 -4.45 15.25
CA LYS A 85 -1.12 -4.37 16.29
C LYS A 85 -2.09 -5.54 16.28
N LEU A 86 -2.53 -5.94 15.09
CA LEU A 86 -3.61 -6.93 14.93
C LEU A 86 -3.09 -8.34 14.63
N CYS A 87 -1.99 -8.43 13.88
CA CYS A 87 -1.48 -9.71 13.38
C CYS A 87 -0.24 -10.22 14.13
N GLY A 88 0.35 -9.41 15.02
CA GLY A 88 1.53 -9.80 15.78
C GLY A 88 2.79 -9.96 14.92
N PHE A 89 2.90 -9.22 13.82
CA PHE A 89 4.12 -9.16 13.02
C PHE A 89 5.12 -8.14 13.60
N GLU A 90 6.39 -8.44 13.43
CA GLU A 90 7.43 -7.43 13.41
C GLU A 90 7.47 -6.84 11.98
N ALA A 91 6.85 -5.67 11.77
CA ALA A 91 6.67 -5.06 10.47
C ALA A 91 7.27 -3.66 10.40
N TYR A 92 7.77 -3.27 9.21
CA TYR A 92 8.45 -1.99 8.95
C TYR A 92 8.20 -1.50 7.53
N ALA A 93 8.24 -0.16 7.34
CA ALA A 93 8.30 0.47 6.03
C ALA A 93 9.51 1.41 5.92
N PRO A 94 10.22 1.47 4.79
CA PRO A 94 11.38 2.35 4.62
C PRO A 94 11.01 3.83 4.69
N THR A 95 9.76 4.17 4.48
CA THR A 95 9.24 5.54 4.49
C THR A 95 8.89 6.06 5.88
N ASP A 96 8.93 5.22 6.92
CA ASP A 96 8.61 5.62 8.30
C ASP A 96 9.76 6.38 8.97
N ASN A 97 11.00 6.20 8.48
CA ASN A 97 12.16 6.98 8.91
C ASN A 97 12.55 7.98 7.83
N VAL A 98 12.01 9.19 7.92
CA VAL A 98 12.26 10.26 6.94
C VAL A 98 13.74 10.63 6.85
N SER A 99 14.49 10.58 7.94
CA SER A 99 15.92 10.89 7.96
C SER A 99 16.73 9.90 7.15
N GLU A 100 16.50 8.61 7.35
CA GLU A 100 17.19 7.55 6.60
C GLU A 100 16.80 7.58 5.11
N LEU A 101 15.50 7.73 4.82
CA LEU A 101 15.01 7.79 3.44
C LEU A 101 15.64 8.96 2.66
N THR A 102 15.65 10.16 3.26
CA THR A 102 16.17 11.35 2.60
C THR A 102 17.68 11.34 2.46
N ALA A 103 18.42 10.83 3.46
CA ALA A 103 19.86 10.65 3.37
C ALA A 103 20.22 9.67 2.25
N ARG A 104 19.63 8.49 2.22
CA ARG A 104 19.89 7.49 1.17
C ARG A 104 19.51 8.00 -0.23
N ALA A 105 18.38 8.71 -0.36
CA ALA A 105 17.96 9.27 -1.63
C ALA A 105 18.94 10.35 -2.14
N ASN A 106 19.51 11.16 -1.22
CA ASN A 106 20.47 12.22 -1.55
C ASN A 106 21.85 11.68 -1.89
N ASP A 107 22.32 10.71 -1.10
CA ASP A 107 23.71 10.24 -1.16
C ASP A 107 23.90 9.10 -2.18
N ASP A 108 22.95 8.18 -2.24
CA ASP A 108 23.03 6.93 -3.00
C ASP A 108 22.06 6.86 -4.20
N GLY A 109 21.16 7.84 -4.30
CA GLY A 109 20.12 7.91 -5.34
C GLY A 109 18.82 7.21 -4.97
N TRP A 110 17.73 7.73 -5.53
CA TRP A 110 16.37 7.24 -5.26
C TRP A 110 16.16 5.77 -5.62
N GLU A 111 16.80 5.30 -6.67
CA GLU A 111 16.68 3.93 -7.18
C GLU A 111 17.25 2.88 -6.23
N THR A 112 18.18 3.26 -5.34
CA THR A 112 18.84 2.32 -4.41
C THR A 112 18.29 2.38 -2.99
N CYS A 113 17.53 3.42 -2.64
CA CYS A 113 17.15 3.72 -1.26
C CYS A 113 16.45 2.54 -0.54
N PHE A 114 15.55 1.82 -1.21
CA PHE A 114 14.84 0.68 -0.59
C PHE A 114 15.72 -0.58 -0.52
N SER A 115 16.55 -0.84 -1.54
CA SER A 115 17.47 -1.98 -1.53
C SER A 115 18.52 -1.82 -0.44
N ALA A 116 19.13 -0.65 -0.31
CA ALA A 116 20.09 -0.34 0.73
C ALA A 116 19.46 -0.39 2.14
N TRP A 117 18.22 0.05 2.28
CA TRP A 117 17.48 -0.05 3.53
C TRP A 117 17.21 -1.52 3.93
N LEU A 118 16.81 -2.39 2.99
CA LEU A 118 16.64 -3.83 3.23
C LEU A 118 17.97 -4.50 3.64
N GLN A 119 19.08 -4.13 2.99
CA GLN A 119 20.42 -4.62 3.35
C GLN A 119 20.83 -4.18 4.77
N GLY A 120 20.61 -2.90 5.10
CA GLY A 120 20.83 -2.37 6.45
C GLY A 120 19.96 -3.05 7.51
N SER A 121 18.75 -3.44 7.13
CA SER A 121 17.84 -4.24 7.96
C SER A 121 18.22 -5.72 8.02
N ARG A 122 19.27 -6.16 7.32
CA ARG A 122 19.74 -7.56 7.26
C ARG A 122 18.60 -8.52 6.89
N ILE A 123 17.91 -8.21 5.78
CA ILE A 123 16.86 -9.07 5.27
C ILE A 123 17.37 -10.51 5.06
N SER A 124 16.56 -11.50 5.36
CA SER A 124 16.93 -12.91 5.34
C SER A 124 15.82 -13.78 4.75
N SER A 125 16.10 -15.06 4.56
CA SER A 125 15.15 -16.05 4.01
C SER A 125 13.92 -16.31 4.90
N ARG A 126 13.92 -15.87 6.15
CA ARG A 126 12.75 -15.96 7.03
C ARG A 126 11.78 -14.80 6.85
N ASP A 127 12.26 -13.69 6.28
CA ASP A 127 11.53 -12.45 6.17
C ASP A 127 10.64 -12.41 4.92
N ALA A 128 9.76 -11.41 4.88
CA ALA A 128 8.93 -11.15 3.72
C ALA A 128 8.99 -9.67 3.31
N VAL A 129 8.87 -9.44 2.00
CA VAL A 129 8.59 -8.14 1.41
C VAL A 129 7.17 -8.14 0.86
N LEU A 130 6.35 -7.18 1.22
CA LEU A 130 5.03 -6.92 0.67
C LEU A 130 5.04 -5.61 -0.10
N VAL A 131 4.73 -5.65 -1.38
CA VAL A 131 4.74 -4.46 -2.25
C VAL A 131 3.32 -3.97 -2.49
N PHE A 132 3.11 -2.67 -2.28
CA PHE A 132 1.94 -1.94 -2.75
C PHE A 132 2.36 -1.04 -3.91
N SER A 133 1.78 -1.25 -5.09
CA SER A 133 2.15 -0.47 -6.27
C SER A 133 1.09 -0.52 -7.37
N VAL A 134 0.85 0.61 -8.02
CA VAL A 134 -0.05 0.66 -9.19
C VAL A 134 0.49 -0.14 -10.36
N GLY A 135 1.81 -0.09 -10.61
CA GLY A 135 2.43 -0.74 -11.78
C GLY A 135 3.43 -1.83 -11.45
N GLY A 136 3.71 -2.10 -10.16
CA GLY A 136 4.61 -3.17 -9.74
C GLY A 136 6.11 -2.96 -10.05
N GLY A 137 6.49 -1.82 -10.59
CA GLY A 137 7.87 -1.52 -11.05
C GLY A 137 8.18 -2.06 -12.44
N ASN A 138 9.01 -1.33 -13.19
CA ASN A 138 9.47 -1.73 -14.52
C ASN A 138 10.89 -1.24 -14.75
N ARG A 139 11.82 -2.17 -14.96
CA ARG A 139 13.24 -1.87 -15.19
C ARG A 139 13.49 -1.20 -16.53
N GLU A 140 12.88 -1.70 -17.59
CA GLU A 140 13.10 -1.24 -18.96
C GLU A 140 12.58 0.19 -19.15
N LYS A 141 11.43 0.50 -18.56
CA LYS A 141 10.79 1.81 -18.63
C LYS A 141 11.26 2.78 -17.53
N ASN A 142 12.19 2.36 -16.69
CA ASN A 142 12.71 3.14 -15.56
C ASN A 142 11.60 3.65 -14.61
N VAL A 143 10.58 2.81 -14.32
CA VAL A 143 9.46 3.16 -13.44
C VAL A 143 9.59 2.40 -12.13
N SER A 144 9.57 3.13 -10.99
CA SER A 144 9.69 2.58 -9.64
C SER A 144 10.86 1.61 -9.50
N VAL A 145 12.02 1.98 -10.02
CA VAL A 145 13.23 1.14 -10.02
C VAL A 145 13.72 0.83 -8.61
N ASN A 146 13.43 1.69 -7.64
CA ASN A 146 13.66 1.43 -6.23
C ASN A 146 12.92 0.17 -5.73
N ILE A 147 11.68 -0.07 -6.18
CA ILE A 147 10.95 -1.33 -5.91
C ILE A 147 11.65 -2.50 -6.60
N VAL A 148 12.02 -2.36 -7.89
CA VAL A 148 12.71 -3.42 -8.64
C VAL A 148 13.99 -3.85 -7.92
N ARG A 149 14.86 -2.91 -7.56
CA ARG A 149 16.12 -3.19 -6.85
C ARG A 149 15.91 -3.78 -5.45
N ALA A 150 14.86 -3.34 -4.74
CA ALA A 150 14.49 -3.93 -3.47
C ALA A 150 14.07 -5.40 -3.61
N LEU A 151 13.29 -5.72 -4.64
CA LEU A 151 12.87 -7.10 -4.91
C LEU A 151 14.03 -8.00 -5.36
N GLU A 152 14.99 -7.47 -6.10
CA GLU A 152 16.24 -8.17 -6.41
C GLU A 152 17.03 -8.50 -5.14
N THR A 153 17.14 -7.54 -4.23
CA THR A 153 17.77 -7.74 -2.92
C THR A 153 17.04 -8.79 -2.09
N ALA A 154 15.70 -8.72 -2.04
CA ALA A 154 14.87 -9.70 -1.34
C ALA A 154 15.03 -11.11 -1.94
N THR A 155 15.04 -11.22 -3.26
CA THR A 155 15.26 -12.50 -3.96
C THR A 155 16.64 -13.08 -3.65
N ALA A 156 17.69 -12.25 -3.69
CA ALA A 156 19.06 -12.67 -3.37
C ALA A 156 19.20 -13.14 -1.91
N ALA A 157 18.42 -12.57 -0.99
CA ALA A 157 18.35 -12.98 0.41
C ALA A 157 17.48 -14.22 0.66
N GLY A 158 16.78 -14.74 -0.36
CA GLY A 158 15.83 -15.83 -0.25
C GLY A 158 14.53 -15.46 0.48
N ALA A 159 14.24 -14.18 0.64
CA ALA A 159 13.04 -13.70 1.33
C ALA A 159 11.77 -13.96 0.51
N HIS A 160 10.66 -14.11 1.21
CA HIS A 160 9.36 -14.25 0.56
C HIS A 160 8.90 -12.92 -0.03
N ILE A 161 8.30 -12.96 -1.23
CA ILE A 161 7.81 -11.75 -1.91
C ILE A 161 6.31 -11.86 -2.12
N PHE A 162 5.60 -10.83 -1.70
CA PHE A 162 4.17 -10.64 -1.82
C PHE A 162 3.89 -9.33 -2.55
N GLY A 163 2.75 -9.23 -3.27
CA GLY A 163 2.36 -8.00 -3.93
C GLY A 163 0.85 -7.78 -3.96
N ILE A 164 0.42 -6.53 -3.78
CA ILE A 164 -0.90 -6.05 -4.16
C ILE A 164 -0.66 -4.96 -5.20
N VAL A 165 -0.93 -5.27 -6.46
CA VAL A 165 -0.52 -4.44 -7.60
C VAL A 165 -1.63 -4.33 -8.63
N GLY A 166 -1.60 -3.26 -9.42
CA GLY A 166 -2.50 -3.06 -10.55
C GLY A 166 -1.83 -3.34 -11.89
N ARG A 167 -2.49 -2.93 -12.98
CA ARG A 167 -2.06 -3.12 -14.37
C ARG A 167 -1.76 -4.59 -14.65
N ASP A 168 -0.58 -4.87 -15.21
CA ASP A 168 -0.05 -6.23 -15.45
C ASP A 168 0.75 -6.78 -14.26
N GLY A 169 0.94 -5.98 -13.21
CA GLY A 169 1.68 -6.32 -12.00
C GLY A 169 3.19 -6.09 -12.09
N GLY A 170 3.71 -5.76 -13.27
CA GLY A 170 5.11 -5.41 -13.51
C GLY A 170 6.13 -6.41 -12.94
N PHE A 171 7.26 -5.90 -12.51
CA PHE A 171 8.35 -6.71 -11.93
C PHE A 171 7.91 -7.40 -10.63
N THR A 172 7.06 -6.76 -9.83
CA THR A 172 6.55 -7.36 -8.59
C THR A 172 5.86 -8.69 -8.85
N ARG A 173 4.97 -8.76 -9.84
CA ARG A 173 4.27 -10.01 -10.20
C ARG A 173 5.22 -11.11 -10.68
N GLN A 174 6.30 -10.73 -11.36
CA GLN A 174 7.29 -11.70 -11.84
C GLN A 174 8.14 -12.29 -10.71
N ALA A 175 8.44 -11.48 -9.68
CA ALA A 175 9.28 -11.88 -8.57
C ALA A 175 8.49 -12.52 -7.40
N ALA A 176 7.19 -12.23 -7.28
CA ALA A 176 6.38 -12.63 -6.15
C ALA A 176 5.94 -14.09 -6.23
N GLY A 177 5.98 -14.77 -5.10
CA GLY A 177 5.32 -16.07 -4.90
C GLY A 177 3.80 -15.95 -4.71
N PHE A 178 3.34 -14.77 -4.26
CA PHE A 178 1.93 -14.44 -3.99
C PHE A 178 1.63 -13.03 -4.45
N CYS A 179 0.69 -12.85 -5.37
CA CYS A 179 0.45 -11.54 -5.98
C CYS A 179 -1.02 -11.32 -6.30
N ILE A 180 -1.70 -10.52 -5.50
CA ILE A 180 -3.06 -10.07 -5.80
C ILE A 180 -2.97 -9.00 -6.88
N LEU A 181 -3.57 -9.28 -8.04
CA LEU A 181 -3.70 -8.32 -9.12
C LEU A 181 -5.04 -7.59 -9.01
N VAL A 182 -5.00 -6.27 -8.89
CA VAL A 182 -6.18 -5.42 -8.98
C VAL A 182 -6.53 -5.23 -10.46
N PRO A 183 -7.67 -5.76 -10.94
CA PRO A 183 -8.04 -5.67 -12.35
C PRO A 183 -8.18 -4.24 -12.83
N THR A 184 -7.82 -4.00 -14.09
CA THR A 184 -8.00 -2.71 -14.75
C THR A 184 -9.28 -2.72 -15.58
N VAL A 185 -10.31 -1.99 -15.15
CA VAL A 185 -11.58 -1.83 -15.91
C VAL A 185 -11.64 -0.50 -16.65
N ALA A 186 -10.89 0.50 -16.20
CA ALA A 186 -10.78 1.82 -16.81
C ALA A 186 -9.32 2.29 -16.78
N ALA A 187 -8.70 2.42 -17.95
CA ALA A 187 -7.28 2.72 -18.06
C ALA A 187 -6.91 4.10 -17.48
N GLU A 188 -7.79 5.07 -17.62
CA GLU A 188 -7.62 6.44 -17.13
C GLU A 188 -7.77 6.58 -15.60
N ARG A 189 -8.40 5.59 -14.96
CA ARG A 189 -8.65 5.57 -13.50
C ARG A 189 -7.93 4.41 -12.78
N VAL A 190 -6.95 3.78 -13.43
CA VAL A 190 -6.20 2.67 -12.84
C VAL A 190 -5.53 3.04 -11.52
N THR A 191 -4.96 4.23 -11.42
CA THR A 191 -4.29 4.66 -10.19
C THR A 191 -5.24 4.79 -9.00
N PRO A 192 -6.32 5.62 -9.06
CA PRO A 192 -7.21 5.76 -7.91
C PRO A 192 -7.91 4.45 -7.54
N HIS A 193 -8.28 3.60 -8.50
CA HIS A 193 -8.86 2.30 -8.20
C HIS A 193 -7.84 1.35 -7.54
N THR A 194 -6.62 1.27 -8.07
CA THR A 194 -5.59 0.38 -7.47
C THR A 194 -5.24 0.82 -6.05
N GLU A 195 -5.03 2.11 -5.82
CA GLU A 195 -4.68 2.60 -4.48
C GLU A 195 -5.86 2.44 -3.50
N GLY A 196 -7.08 2.80 -3.89
CA GLY A 196 -8.26 2.60 -3.05
C GLY A 196 -8.51 1.14 -2.69
N LEU A 197 -8.41 0.24 -3.66
CA LEU A 197 -8.61 -1.20 -3.43
C LEU A 197 -7.41 -1.86 -2.74
N CYS A 198 -6.20 -1.33 -2.88
CA CYS A 198 -5.07 -1.74 -2.04
C CYS A 198 -5.42 -1.59 -0.56
N ALA A 199 -6.05 -0.46 -0.18
CA ALA A 199 -6.51 -0.25 1.19
C ALA A 199 -7.54 -1.30 1.62
N VAL A 200 -8.53 -1.60 0.79
CA VAL A 200 -9.53 -2.63 1.06
C VAL A 200 -8.86 -4.00 1.26
N LEU A 201 -7.93 -4.37 0.39
CA LEU A 201 -7.30 -5.69 0.39
C LEU A 201 -6.37 -5.90 1.58
N TRP A 202 -5.53 -4.92 1.94
CA TRP A 202 -4.68 -5.12 3.11
C TRP A 202 -5.47 -5.07 4.43
N HIS A 203 -6.58 -4.29 4.52
CA HIS A 203 -7.50 -4.37 5.66
C HIS A 203 -8.21 -5.73 5.74
N LEU A 204 -8.59 -6.31 4.60
CA LEU A 204 -9.11 -7.67 4.54
C LEU A 204 -8.06 -8.66 5.11
N LEU A 205 -6.80 -8.56 4.68
CA LEU A 205 -5.73 -9.44 5.16
C LEU A 205 -5.52 -9.34 6.67
N VAL A 206 -5.41 -8.13 7.24
CA VAL A 206 -5.21 -7.98 8.70
C VAL A 206 -6.41 -8.43 9.53
N SER A 207 -7.60 -8.45 8.91
CA SER A 207 -8.84 -8.96 9.51
C SER A 207 -9.04 -10.48 9.28
N HIS A 208 -8.21 -11.10 8.44
CA HIS A 208 -8.35 -12.50 8.06
C HIS A 208 -8.09 -13.42 9.26
N PRO A 209 -8.92 -14.48 9.49
CA PRO A 209 -8.77 -15.37 10.65
C PRO A 209 -7.40 -16.03 10.80
N LEU A 210 -6.69 -16.31 9.70
CA LEU A 210 -5.33 -16.85 9.73
C LEU A 210 -4.28 -15.83 10.24
N LEU A 211 -4.57 -14.53 10.07
CA LEU A 211 -3.63 -13.46 10.38
C LEU A 211 -3.96 -12.74 11.68
N GLN A 212 -5.22 -12.48 11.95
CA GLN A 212 -5.65 -11.76 13.14
C GLN A 212 -5.31 -12.55 14.42
N ARG A 213 -4.64 -11.89 15.36
CA ARG A 213 -4.25 -12.42 16.68
C ARG A 213 -4.88 -11.67 17.83
N THR A 214 -5.16 -10.39 17.62
CA THR A 214 -5.70 -9.50 18.65
C THR A 214 -7.04 -8.98 18.16
N ALA A 215 -8.05 -9.00 19.05
CA ALA A 215 -9.34 -8.40 18.75
C ALA A 215 -9.18 -6.91 18.45
N THR A 216 -9.84 -6.44 17.41
CA THR A 216 -9.86 -5.03 17.07
C THR A 216 -10.59 -4.23 18.16
N LYS A 217 -9.94 -3.16 18.62
CA LYS A 217 -10.60 -2.15 19.46
C LYS A 217 -10.86 -0.94 18.56
N TRP A 218 -12.05 -0.84 18.03
CA TRP A 218 -12.52 0.37 17.36
C TRP A 218 -12.99 1.37 18.41
N GLU A 219 -12.76 2.65 18.21
CA GLU A 219 -13.12 3.71 19.17
C GLU A 219 -14.60 3.73 19.57
N SER A 220 -15.46 3.25 18.68
CA SER A 220 -16.91 3.19 18.86
C SER A 220 -17.40 1.96 19.63
N VAL A 221 -16.56 0.97 19.91
CA VAL A 221 -16.93 -0.29 20.59
C VAL A 221 -16.35 -0.27 21.99
N LYS A 222 -17.15 0.16 22.95
CA LYS A 222 -16.88 0.01 24.38
C LYS A 222 -17.69 -1.14 24.94
#